data_89e06f805e882bf770629a1fb7d71b03
#
_entry.id   89e06f805e882bf770629a1fb7d71b03
#
_cell.length_a   1.000
_cell.length_b   1.000
_cell.length_c   1.000
_cell.angle_alpha   90.00
_cell.angle_beta   90.00
_cell.angle_gamma   90.00
#
_symmetry.space_group_name_H-M   'P 1'
#
loop_
_entity.id
_entity.type
_entity.pdbx_description
1 polymer ?
#
loop_
_entity_poly.entity_id
_entity_poly.type
_entity_poly.pdbx_seq_one_letter_code
_entity_poly.pdbx_strand_id
1 'polypeptide(L)'
;MSDVARSAVLPVLVLIVSLVFVCAPALMVLTPDKHCRFIWKDKPAPKLCGFKILTGHDCPGCGMTRCFVCMVHGNVLEAIHFHPWGAAAYILLLTQIPYRIWALIRLRRGLPEWYFPYWTQCFCVFLGLYFVQWFIRLYYGA
;
A
#
# COMPACT_ATOMS: atom_id res chain seq x y z
N MET A 1 4.76 21.25 24.50
CA MET A 1 4.29 19.97 23.96
C MET A 1 5.22 18.93 24.55
N SER A 2 4.68 17.99 25.33
CA SER A 2 5.48 16.96 26.01
C SER A 2 6.20 16.08 24.96
N ASP A 3 7.40 15.60 25.28
CA ASP A 3 8.19 14.74 24.38
C ASP A 3 7.43 13.49 23.95
N VAL A 4 6.50 13.01 24.78
CA VAL A 4 5.54 11.94 24.49
C VAL A 4 4.60 12.29 23.33
N ALA A 5 4.17 13.55 23.21
CA ALA A 5 3.31 13.98 22.10
C ALA A 5 4.08 14.03 20.78
N ARG A 6 5.36 14.39 20.81
CA ARG A 6 6.22 14.37 19.61
C ARG A 6 6.51 12.96 19.13
N SER A 7 6.81 12.03 20.03
CA SER A 7 7.08 10.63 19.68
C SER A 7 5.83 9.88 19.20
N ALA A 8 4.62 10.33 19.59
CA ALA A 8 3.38 9.73 19.13
C ALA A 8 2.95 10.14 17.71
N VAL A 9 3.45 11.26 17.18
CA VAL A 9 3.01 11.78 15.86
C VAL A 9 3.30 10.81 14.73
N LEU A 10 4.51 10.30 14.65
CA LEU A 10 4.93 9.39 13.57
C LEU A 10 4.12 8.08 13.57
N PRO A 11 4.00 7.33 14.69
CA PRO A 11 3.20 6.10 14.71
C PRO A 11 1.71 6.34 14.41
N VAL A 12 1.13 7.47 14.85
CA VAL A 12 -0.26 7.83 14.53
C VAL A 12 -0.42 8.11 13.04
N LEU A 13 0.48 8.88 12.45
CA LEU A 13 0.43 9.21 11.02
C LEU A 13 0.55 7.96 10.15
N VAL A 14 1.49 7.07 10.47
CA VAL A 14 1.66 5.79 9.76
C VAL A 14 0.42 4.90 9.93
N LEU A 15 -0.18 4.88 11.12
CA LEU A 15 -1.42 4.13 11.37
C LEU A 15 -2.57 4.65 10.50
N ILE A 16 -2.77 5.97 10.45
CA ILE A 16 -3.82 6.60 9.62
C ILE A 16 -3.60 6.28 8.14
N VAL A 17 -2.38 6.45 7.65
CA VAL A 17 -2.03 6.13 6.26
C VAL A 17 -2.29 4.66 5.94
N SER A 18 -1.86 3.74 6.83
CA SER A 18 -2.10 2.30 6.65
C SER A 18 -3.59 1.98 6.62
N LEU A 19 -4.39 2.56 7.53
CA LEU A 19 -5.84 2.38 7.55
C LEU A 19 -6.50 2.88 6.27
N VAL A 20 -6.11 4.06 5.77
CA VAL A 20 -6.64 4.62 4.53
C VAL A 20 -6.33 3.68 3.35
N PHE A 21 -5.08 3.24 3.20
CA PHE A 21 -4.69 2.36 2.09
C PHE A 21 -5.29 0.95 2.16
N VAL A 22 -5.60 0.46 3.35
CA VAL A 22 -6.24 -0.85 3.54
C VAL A 22 -7.76 -0.75 3.36
N CYS A 23 -8.40 0.31 3.89
CA CYS A 23 -9.86 0.42 3.89
C CYS A 23 -10.42 1.08 2.62
N ALA A 24 -9.70 2.03 2.00
CA ALA A 24 -10.21 2.71 0.80
C ALA A 24 -10.52 1.75 -0.37
N PRO A 25 -9.70 0.71 -0.65
CA PRO A 25 -10.03 -0.28 -1.68
C PRO A 25 -11.30 -1.08 -1.40
N ALA A 26 -11.72 -1.23 -0.13
CA ALA A 26 -12.98 -1.91 0.22
C ALA A 26 -14.22 -1.16 -0.31
N LEU A 27 -14.10 0.14 -0.57
CA LEU A 27 -15.15 0.96 -1.17
C LEU A 27 -15.19 0.85 -2.70
N MET A 28 -14.32 0.03 -3.28
CA MET A 28 -14.21 -0.19 -4.71
C MET A 28 -14.49 -1.65 -5.07
N VAL A 29 -15.02 -1.88 -6.25
CA VAL A 29 -15.28 -3.21 -6.81
C VAL A 29 -14.61 -3.30 -8.17
N LEU A 30 -14.07 -4.47 -8.49
CA LEU A 30 -13.52 -4.76 -9.80
C LEU A 30 -14.66 -5.20 -10.74
N THR A 31 -14.81 -4.54 -11.88
CA THR A 31 -15.76 -4.94 -12.92
C THR A 31 -15.20 -6.08 -13.76
N PRO A 32 -16.06 -6.87 -14.48
CA PRO A 32 -15.60 -7.92 -15.40
C PRO A 32 -14.55 -7.40 -16.41
N ASP A 33 -14.66 -6.14 -16.81
CA ASP A 33 -13.72 -5.46 -17.72
C ASP A 33 -12.40 -5.04 -17.06
N LYS A 34 -12.12 -5.55 -15.85
CA LYS A 34 -10.91 -5.24 -15.07
C LYS A 34 -10.72 -3.75 -14.75
N HIS A 35 -11.82 -2.99 -14.68
CA HIS A 35 -11.82 -1.60 -14.22
C HIS A 35 -12.29 -1.51 -12.77
N CYS A 36 -11.64 -0.66 -11.96
CA CYS A 36 -12.14 -0.35 -10.62
C CYS A 36 -13.29 0.65 -10.73
N ARG A 37 -14.37 0.43 -9.98
CA ARG A 37 -15.44 1.40 -9.77
C ARG A 37 -15.74 1.54 -8.28
N PHE A 38 -16.28 2.69 -7.88
CA PHE A 38 -16.81 2.84 -6.53
C PHE A 38 -18.15 2.10 -6.40
N ILE A 39 -18.43 1.53 -5.22
CA ILE A 39 -19.65 0.78 -4.94
C ILE A 39 -20.93 1.61 -5.24
N TRP A 40 -20.87 2.93 -4.99
CA TRP A 40 -22.00 3.85 -5.19
C TRP A 40 -22.01 4.59 -6.54
N LYS A 41 -21.11 4.26 -7.45
CA LYS A 41 -20.97 5.00 -8.71
C LYS A 41 -20.79 4.01 -9.86
N ASP A 42 -21.74 4.00 -10.82
CA ASP A 42 -21.69 3.09 -11.99
C ASP A 42 -20.58 3.46 -12.99
N LYS A 43 -19.99 4.63 -12.84
CA LYS A 43 -18.90 5.05 -13.73
C LYS A 43 -17.58 4.44 -13.27
N PRO A 44 -16.76 3.92 -14.21
CA PRO A 44 -15.42 3.43 -13.87
C PRO A 44 -14.57 4.56 -13.27
N ALA A 45 -13.70 4.19 -12.32
CA ALA A 45 -12.75 5.14 -11.76
C ALA A 45 -11.85 5.70 -12.87
N PRO A 46 -11.58 7.00 -12.88
CA PRO A 46 -10.74 7.62 -13.91
C PRO A 46 -9.36 6.97 -13.91
N LYS A 47 -8.81 6.75 -15.12
CA LYS A 47 -7.43 6.26 -15.28
C LYS A 47 -6.47 7.40 -14.96
N LEU A 48 -6.15 7.57 -13.68
CA LEU A 48 -5.34 8.68 -13.15
C LEU A 48 -3.82 8.48 -13.30
N CYS A 49 -3.37 7.64 -14.21
CA CYS A 49 -1.95 7.45 -14.41
C CYS A 49 -1.39 8.52 -15.38
N GLY A 50 -0.98 9.67 -14.83
CA GLY A 50 -0.33 10.74 -15.60
C GLY A 50 0.93 10.25 -16.31
N PHE A 51 1.68 9.35 -15.73
CA PHE A 51 2.86 8.76 -16.36
C PHE A 51 2.50 7.98 -17.64
N LYS A 52 1.45 7.15 -17.61
CA LYS A 52 0.98 6.41 -18.79
C LYS A 52 0.43 7.33 -19.88
N ILE A 53 -0.20 8.45 -19.50
CA ILE A 53 -0.70 9.45 -20.44
C ILE A 53 0.46 10.17 -21.15
N LEU A 54 1.55 10.47 -20.42
CA LEU A 54 2.68 11.23 -20.94
C LEU A 54 3.68 10.36 -21.71
N THR A 55 3.94 9.12 -21.24
CA THR A 55 5.02 8.26 -21.78
C THR A 55 4.53 7.07 -22.58
N GLY A 56 3.23 6.74 -22.51
CA GLY A 56 2.66 5.53 -23.09
C GLY A 56 3.00 4.23 -22.33
N HIS A 57 3.91 4.29 -21.35
CA HIS A 57 4.37 3.12 -20.59
C HIS A 57 3.69 3.01 -19.24
N ASP A 58 3.63 1.80 -18.68
CA ASP A 58 3.06 1.57 -17.37
C ASP A 58 3.98 2.11 -16.27
N CYS A 59 3.43 2.92 -15.37
CA CYS A 59 4.15 3.42 -14.19
C CYS A 59 4.41 2.28 -13.19
N PRO A 60 5.36 2.45 -12.25
CA PRO A 60 5.65 1.43 -11.24
C PRO A 60 4.41 1.03 -10.40
N GLY A 61 3.45 1.93 -10.21
CA GLY A 61 2.19 1.67 -9.49
C GLY A 61 1.03 1.19 -10.36
N CYS A 62 1.24 0.95 -11.67
CA CYS A 62 0.17 0.50 -12.57
C CYS A 62 -0.33 -0.90 -12.15
N GLY A 63 -1.63 -1.01 -11.87
CA GLY A 63 -2.24 -2.24 -11.37
C GLY A 63 -2.31 -2.35 -9.83
N MET A 64 -1.60 -1.51 -9.07
CA MET A 64 -1.59 -1.57 -7.61
C MET A 64 -2.98 -1.37 -7.00
N THR A 65 -3.78 -0.43 -7.51
CA THR A 65 -5.16 -0.22 -7.04
C THR A 65 -6.03 -1.46 -7.26
N ARG A 66 -5.93 -2.10 -8.44
CA ARG A 66 -6.65 -3.35 -8.75
C ARG A 66 -6.19 -4.47 -7.82
N CYS A 67 -4.89 -4.60 -7.62
CA CYS A 67 -4.31 -5.54 -6.68
C CYS A 67 -4.88 -5.35 -5.27
N PHE A 68 -4.94 -4.13 -4.75
CA PHE A 68 -5.49 -3.85 -3.43
C PHE A 68 -6.98 -4.15 -3.33
N VAL A 69 -7.76 -3.84 -4.38
CA VAL A 69 -9.18 -4.21 -4.44
C VAL A 69 -9.35 -5.73 -4.42
N CYS A 70 -8.56 -6.49 -5.20
CA CYS A 70 -8.58 -7.95 -5.16
C CYS A 70 -8.20 -8.50 -3.80
N MET A 71 -7.17 -7.93 -3.13
CA MET A 71 -6.73 -8.35 -1.80
C MET A 71 -7.83 -8.20 -0.75
N VAL A 72 -8.53 -7.05 -0.74
CA VAL A 72 -9.64 -6.79 0.19
C VAL A 72 -10.79 -7.79 -0.01
N HIS A 73 -11.07 -8.18 -1.26
CA HIS A 73 -12.14 -9.13 -1.58
C HIS A 73 -11.69 -10.60 -1.50
N GLY A 74 -10.46 -10.88 -1.03
CA GLY A 74 -9.94 -12.24 -0.84
C GLY A 74 -9.42 -12.92 -2.10
N ASN A 75 -9.40 -12.24 -3.25
CA ASN A 75 -8.92 -12.78 -4.52
C ASN A 75 -7.39 -12.63 -4.65
N VAL A 76 -6.66 -13.33 -3.78
CA VAL A 76 -5.20 -13.20 -3.65
C VAL A 76 -4.46 -13.58 -4.93
N LEU A 77 -4.89 -14.64 -5.62
CA LEU A 77 -4.26 -15.10 -6.86
C LEU A 77 -4.36 -14.04 -7.96
N GLU A 78 -5.53 -13.44 -8.11
CA GLU A 78 -5.76 -12.37 -9.08
C GLU A 78 -4.98 -11.10 -8.70
N ALA A 79 -4.89 -10.78 -7.41
CA ALA A 79 -4.08 -9.67 -6.90
C ALA A 79 -2.60 -9.81 -7.29
N ILE A 80 -2.02 -11.00 -7.08
CA ILE A 80 -0.62 -11.29 -7.45
C ILE A 80 -0.43 -11.19 -8.97
N HIS A 81 -1.41 -11.63 -9.75
CA HIS A 81 -1.36 -11.52 -11.21
C HIS A 81 -1.33 -10.05 -11.67
N PHE A 82 -2.11 -9.16 -11.03
CA PHE A 82 -2.07 -7.73 -11.35
C PHE A 82 -0.77 -7.07 -10.92
N HIS A 83 -0.32 -7.34 -9.69
CA HIS A 83 0.90 -6.71 -9.16
C HIS A 83 1.45 -7.49 -7.95
N PRO A 84 2.46 -8.38 -8.14
CA PRO A 84 2.98 -9.23 -7.05
C PRO A 84 3.54 -8.40 -5.88
N TRP A 85 4.29 -7.33 -6.17
CA TRP A 85 4.80 -6.42 -5.14
C TRP A 85 3.70 -5.58 -4.49
N GLY A 86 2.60 -5.32 -5.19
CA GLY A 86 1.41 -4.69 -4.62
C GLY A 86 0.77 -5.59 -3.56
N ALA A 87 0.65 -6.88 -3.81
CA ALA A 87 0.14 -7.84 -2.83
C ALA A 87 1.03 -7.90 -1.58
N ALA A 88 2.36 -7.95 -1.76
CA ALA A 88 3.32 -7.89 -0.65
C ALA A 88 3.21 -6.57 0.13
N ALA A 89 3.10 -5.43 -0.55
CA ALA A 89 2.90 -4.12 0.08
C ALA A 89 1.60 -4.07 0.89
N TYR A 90 0.52 -4.65 0.38
CA TYR A 90 -0.76 -4.72 1.09
C TYR A 90 -0.65 -5.52 2.39
N ILE A 91 0.02 -6.67 2.36
CA ILE A 91 0.28 -7.49 3.56
C ILE A 91 1.13 -6.69 4.57
N LEU A 92 2.17 -6.00 4.11
CA LEU A 92 3.00 -5.15 4.97
C LEU A 92 2.17 -4.03 5.62
N LEU A 93 1.25 -3.40 4.89
CA LEU A 93 0.34 -2.38 5.45
C LEU A 93 -0.60 -2.98 6.50
N LEU A 94 -1.13 -4.19 6.26
CA LEU A 94 -1.94 -4.90 7.25
C LEU A 94 -1.18 -5.17 8.55
N THR A 95 0.08 -5.59 8.48
CA THR A 95 0.90 -5.84 9.67
C THR A 95 1.29 -4.57 10.41
N GLN A 96 1.31 -3.41 9.72
CA GLN A 96 1.56 -2.12 10.36
C GLN A 96 0.45 -1.73 11.35
N ILE A 97 -0.80 -2.08 11.07
CA ILE A 97 -1.93 -1.68 11.91
C ILE A 97 -1.77 -2.21 13.35
N PRO A 98 -1.68 -3.53 13.61
CA PRO A 98 -1.51 -4.05 14.97
C PRO A 98 -0.19 -3.60 15.59
N TYR A 99 0.88 -3.52 14.81
CA TYR A 99 2.18 -3.06 15.30
C TYR A 99 2.12 -1.61 15.83
N ARG A 100 1.48 -0.69 15.08
CA ARG A 100 1.36 0.72 15.50
C ARG A 100 0.41 0.91 16.67
N ILE A 101 -0.69 0.14 16.72
CA ILE A 101 -1.59 0.14 17.88
C ILE A 101 -0.82 -0.29 19.15
N TRP A 102 -0.06 -1.37 19.05
CA TRP A 102 0.74 -1.86 20.16
C TRP A 102 1.82 -0.85 20.59
N ALA A 103 2.52 -0.22 19.64
CA ALA A 103 3.50 0.84 19.92
C ALA A 103 2.87 2.02 20.66
N LEU A 104 1.68 2.46 20.26
CA LEU A 104 0.95 3.55 20.93
C LEU A 104 0.51 3.17 22.35
N ILE A 105 0.08 1.93 22.57
CA ILE A 105 -0.28 1.43 23.92
C ILE A 105 0.96 1.43 24.83
N ARG A 106 2.11 0.97 24.32
CA ARG A 106 3.37 1.00 25.09
C ARG A 106 3.79 2.42 25.44
N LEU A 107 3.72 3.34 24.48
CA LEU A 107 4.06 4.74 24.68
C LEU A 107 3.18 5.39 25.76
N ARG A 108 1.85 5.10 25.77
CA ARG A 108 0.93 5.55 26.81
C ARG A 108 1.25 4.98 28.20
N ARG A 109 1.87 3.81 28.27
CA ARG A 109 2.33 3.18 29.53
C ARG A 109 3.71 3.69 29.99
N GLY A 110 4.30 4.67 29.30
CA GLY A 110 5.63 5.21 29.63
C GLY A 110 6.78 4.24 29.32
N LEU A 111 6.53 3.19 28.53
CA LEU A 111 7.57 2.26 28.11
C LEU A 111 8.27 2.80 26.86
N PRO A 112 9.61 2.58 26.72
CA PRO A 112 10.35 3.04 25.54
C PRO A 112 9.77 2.41 24.26
N GLU A 113 9.83 3.18 23.17
CA GLU A 113 9.48 2.66 21.84
C GLU A 113 10.39 1.46 21.52
N TRP A 114 9.78 0.33 21.19
CA TRP A 114 10.54 -0.77 20.64
C TRP A 114 10.73 -0.51 19.15
N TYR A 115 11.88 0.05 18.82
CA TYR A 115 12.30 0.24 17.44
C TYR A 115 12.88 -1.08 16.91
N PHE A 116 12.29 -1.61 15.86
CA PHE A 116 12.88 -2.76 15.14
C PHE A 116 14.01 -2.22 14.25
N PRO A 117 15.29 -2.42 14.60
CA PRO A 117 16.41 -1.70 13.98
C PRO A 117 16.55 -1.99 12.48
N TYR A 118 16.10 -3.17 12.04
CA TYR A 118 16.21 -3.60 10.64
C TYR A 118 15.01 -3.18 9.77
N TRP A 119 13.98 -2.56 10.33
CA TRP A 119 12.78 -2.17 9.59
C TRP A 119 13.07 -1.25 8.41
N THR A 120 13.92 -0.23 8.62
CA THR A 120 14.32 0.71 7.58
C THR A 120 15.09 0.02 6.47
N GLN A 121 15.99 -0.90 6.84
CA GLN A 121 16.80 -1.68 5.89
C GLN A 121 15.90 -2.60 5.04
N CYS A 122 15.00 -3.35 5.67
CA CYS A 122 14.03 -4.19 4.97
C CYS A 122 13.16 -3.38 4.02
N PHE A 123 12.72 -2.19 4.44
CA PHE A 123 11.93 -1.29 3.59
C PHE A 123 12.73 -0.77 2.39
N CYS A 124 14.00 -0.38 2.59
CA CYS A 124 14.89 0.05 1.52
C CYS A 124 15.15 -1.09 0.51
N VAL A 125 15.39 -2.31 0.98
CA VAL A 125 15.56 -3.49 0.12
C VAL A 125 14.28 -3.77 -0.67
N PHE A 126 13.12 -3.73 -0.01
CA PHE A 126 11.82 -3.90 -0.66
C PHE A 126 11.60 -2.86 -1.78
N LEU A 127 11.87 -1.58 -1.50
CA LEU A 127 11.78 -0.52 -2.50
C LEU A 127 12.77 -0.74 -3.65
N GLY A 128 14.01 -1.11 -3.35
CA GLY A 128 15.01 -1.42 -4.36
C GLY A 128 14.55 -2.52 -5.32
N LEU A 129 14.09 -3.65 -4.78
CA LEU A 129 13.57 -4.77 -5.58
C LEU A 129 12.33 -4.38 -6.39
N TYR A 130 11.46 -3.57 -5.82
CA TYR A 130 10.28 -3.03 -6.49
C TYR A 130 10.64 -2.19 -7.72
N PHE A 131 11.61 -1.27 -7.59
CA PHE A 131 12.09 -0.47 -8.71
C PHE A 131 12.84 -1.30 -9.76
N VAL A 132 13.67 -2.25 -9.33
CA VAL A 132 14.37 -3.17 -10.25
C VAL A 132 13.35 -3.93 -11.12
N GLN A 133 12.30 -4.49 -10.52
CA GLN A 133 11.25 -5.16 -11.26
C GLN A 133 10.55 -4.22 -12.25
N TRP A 134 10.30 -2.97 -11.86
CA TRP A 134 9.69 -1.99 -12.75
C TRP A 134 10.58 -1.67 -13.95
N PHE A 135 11.89 -1.46 -13.74
CA PHE A 135 12.84 -1.26 -14.82
C PHE A 135 12.92 -2.47 -15.76
N ILE A 136 12.88 -3.69 -15.22
CA ILE A 136 12.83 -4.90 -16.03
C ILE A 136 11.57 -4.91 -16.92
N ARG A 137 10.40 -4.61 -16.35
CA ARG A 137 9.16 -4.49 -17.13
C ARG A 137 9.23 -3.42 -18.21
N LEU A 138 9.84 -2.29 -17.92
CA LEU A 138 10.03 -1.20 -18.87
C LEU A 138 10.92 -1.63 -20.05
N TYR A 139 11.98 -2.36 -19.75
CA TYR A 139 12.93 -2.83 -20.76
C TYR A 139 12.37 -3.94 -21.67
N TYR A 140 11.64 -4.89 -21.11
CA TYR A 140 11.05 -6.00 -21.87
C TYR A 140 9.69 -5.68 -22.51
N GLY A 141 9.14 -4.49 -22.29
CA GLY A 141 7.89 -4.04 -22.92
C GLY A 141 6.64 -4.83 -22.49
N ALA A 142 6.68 -5.45 -21.32
CA ALA A 142 5.58 -6.25 -20.77
C ALA A 142 4.63 -5.43 -19.88
#